data_fdde243b2b8f95dbeb7a1e3c8d986391
#
_entry.id   fdde243b2b8f95dbeb7a1e3c8d986391
#
_cell.length_a   1.000
_cell.length_b   1.000
_cell.length_c   1.000
_cell.angle_alpha   90.00
_cell.angle_beta   90.00
_cell.angle_gamma   90.00
#
_symmetry.space_group_name_H-M   'P 1'
#
loop_
_entity.id
_entity.type
_entity.pdbx_description
1 polymer ?
#
loop_
_entity_poly.entity_id
_entity_poly.type
_entity_poly.pdbx_seq_one_letter_code
_entity_poly.pdbx_strand_id
1 'polypeptide(L)'
;MFNYYLIWLNIFLFFVYLCVIYNTTYNNKEAEATIDDLIGKRYTFIESIKLKGTGSKRMMIEDVSIGFKKIINAVNDINYGNIEIRSKGILVYINKGLTNYSWAIPFYQLHIYKTNGYSIHAHGNFVRFKTNTLYIENKRFLDRISQLKAENEANYSFYETIN
;
A
#
# COMPACT_ATOMS: atom_id res chain seq x y z
N MET A 1 -4.39 30.05 -25.00
CA MET A 1 -5.09 29.92 -23.70
C MET A 1 -5.64 28.50 -23.43
N PHE A 2 -5.85 27.65 -24.42
CA PHE A 2 -6.39 26.26 -24.26
C PHE A 2 -5.38 25.23 -23.71
N ASN A 3 -4.07 25.49 -23.77
CA ASN A 3 -3.05 24.49 -23.43
C ASN A 3 -2.80 24.36 -21.90
N TYR A 4 -3.04 25.41 -21.13
CA TYR A 4 -2.84 25.38 -19.66
C TYR A 4 -3.93 24.59 -18.94
N TYR A 5 -5.18 24.64 -19.41
CA TYR A 5 -6.28 23.86 -18.82
C TYR A 5 -6.08 22.34 -18.99
N LEU A 6 -5.57 21.90 -20.14
CA LEU A 6 -5.26 20.50 -20.39
C LEU A 6 -4.10 20.00 -19.52
N ILE A 7 -3.10 20.84 -19.28
CA ILE A 7 -1.96 20.51 -18.40
C ILE A 7 -2.44 20.44 -16.96
N TRP A 8 -3.25 21.40 -16.49
CA TRP A 8 -3.85 21.38 -15.13
C TRP A 8 -4.84 20.22 -14.95
N LEU A 9 -5.63 19.90 -15.96
CA LEU A 9 -6.55 18.77 -15.94
C LEU A 9 -5.78 17.43 -15.89
N ASN A 10 -4.70 17.29 -16.64
CA ASN A 10 -3.83 16.11 -16.58
C ASN A 10 -3.08 16.01 -15.25
N ILE A 11 -2.60 17.12 -14.69
CA ILE A 11 -1.97 17.16 -13.36
C ILE A 11 -3.01 16.83 -12.28
N PHE A 12 -4.22 17.37 -12.36
CA PHE A 12 -5.30 17.07 -11.43
C PHE A 12 -5.77 15.62 -11.54
N LEU A 13 -5.92 15.09 -12.76
CA LEU A 13 -6.18 13.66 -13.00
C LEU A 13 -5.04 12.79 -12.49
N PHE A 14 -3.79 13.19 -12.70
CA PHE A 14 -2.61 12.50 -12.19
C PHE A 14 -2.60 12.47 -10.64
N PHE A 15 -2.98 13.58 -9.97
CA PHE A 15 -3.14 13.64 -8.51
C PHE A 15 -4.32 12.81 -8.00
N VAL A 16 -5.42 12.73 -8.73
CA VAL A 16 -6.59 11.90 -8.38
C VAL A 16 -6.30 10.41 -8.57
N TYR A 17 -5.47 10.04 -9.55
CA TYR A 17 -5.03 8.64 -9.75
C TYR A 17 -4.10 8.11 -8.65
N LEU A 18 -3.53 8.98 -7.81
CA LEU A 18 -2.49 8.61 -6.86
C LEU A 18 -2.98 8.01 -5.53
N CYS A 19 -4.28 8.01 -5.26
CA CYS A 19 -4.85 7.37 -4.05
C CYS A 19 -6.01 6.45 -4.45
N VAL A 20 -5.72 5.40 -5.22
CA VAL A 20 -6.81 4.54 -5.70
C VAL A 20 -6.91 3.29 -4.83
N ILE A 21 -8.03 3.23 -4.11
CA ILE A 21 -8.49 2.02 -3.47
C ILE A 21 -9.36 1.28 -4.48
N TYR A 22 -8.93 0.10 -4.83
CA TYR A 22 -9.67 -0.76 -5.75
C TYR A 22 -10.55 -1.74 -4.98
N ASN A 23 -11.78 -1.91 -5.45
CA ASN A 23 -12.57 -3.08 -5.04
C ASN A 23 -12.05 -4.28 -5.86
N THR A 24 -11.36 -5.19 -5.19
CA THR A 24 -10.74 -6.37 -5.78
C THR A 24 -11.48 -7.65 -5.43
N THR A 25 -12.75 -7.55 -5.04
CA THR A 25 -13.62 -8.70 -4.74
C THR A 25 -13.77 -9.60 -5.95
N TYR A 26 -13.84 -9.00 -7.13
CA TYR A 26 -13.89 -9.69 -8.43
C TYR A 26 -12.63 -9.40 -9.22
N ASN A 27 -12.22 -10.39 -10.03
CA ASN A 27 -11.06 -10.23 -10.90
C ASN A 27 -11.30 -9.08 -11.90
N ASN A 28 -10.64 -7.96 -11.69
CA ASN A 28 -10.69 -6.78 -12.55
C ASN A 28 -9.31 -6.56 -13.16
N LYS A 29 -9.16 -6.96 -14.42
CA LYS A 29 -7.89 -6.85 -15.16
C LYS A 29 -7.39 -5.41 -15.30
N GLU A 30 -8.29 -4.42 -15.39
CA GLU A 30 -7.93 -3.00 -15.47
C GLU A 30 -7.34 -2.51 -14.14
N ALA A 31 -7.97 -2.91 -13.01
CA ALA A 31 -7.44 -2.62 -11.69
C ALA A 31 -6.07 -3.27 -11.46
N GLU A 32 -5.88 -4.53 -11.86
CA GLU A 32 -4.59 -5.22 -11.77
C GLU A 32 -3.53 -4.52 -12.62
N ALA A 33 -3.82 -4.14 -13.85
CA ALA A 33 -2.89 -3.41 -14.72
C ALA A 33 -2.46 -2.08 -14.09
N THR A 34 -3.42 -1.31 -13.54
CA THR A 34 -3.11 -0.03 -12.88
C THR A 34 -2.29 -0.22 -11.60
N ILE A 35 -2.57 -1.27 -10.81
CA ILE A 35 -1.77 -1.63 -9.63
C ILE A 35 -0.34 -1.99 -10.06
N ASP A 36 -0.18 -2.80 -11.11
CA ASP A 36 1.12 -3.21 -11.62
C ASP A 36 1.93 -2.02 -12.15
N ASP A 37 1.30 -1.05 -12.79
CA ASP A 37 1.94 0.19 -13.25
C ASP A 37 2.43 1.04 -12.06
N LEU A 38 1.63 1.16 -11.00
CA LEU A 38 1.93 1.98 -9.83
C LEU A 38 3.03 1.39 -8.95
N ILE A 39 2.93 0.12 -8.59
CA ILE A 39 3.79 -0.51 -7.59
C ILE A 39 4.62 -1.67 -8.12
N GLY A 40 4.56 -1.90 -9.43
CA GLY A 40 5.24 -3.00 -10.11
C GLY A 40 4.53 -4.33 -10.00
N LYS A 41 4.91 -5.25 -10.88
CA LYS A 41 4.33 -6.59 -10.96
C LYS A 41 4.61 -7.43 -9.71
N ARG A 42 3.84 -8.47 -9.56
CA ARG A 42 4.09 -9.51 -8.53
C ARG A 42 5.44 -10.16 -8.77
N TYR A 43 6.13 -10.45 -7.68
CA TYR A 43 7.33 -11.26 -7.75
C TYR A 43 7.00 -12.69 -8.20
N THR A 44 7.88 -13.26 -9.00
CA THR A 44 7.81 -14.67 -9.37
C THR A 44 8.02 -15.56 -8.14
N PHE A 45 7.69 -16.83 -8.24
CA PHE A 45 7.86 -17.78 -7.14
C PHE A 45 9.31 -17.85 -6.64
N ILE A 46 10.28 -17.86 -7.56
CA ILE A 46 11.72 -17.90 -7.22
C ILE A 46 12.16 -16.64 -6.49
N GLU A 47 11.72 -15.47 -6.96
CA GLU A 47 12.01 -14.19 -6.32
C GLU A 47 11.37 -14.10 -4.93
N SER A 48 10.14 -14.60 -4.79
CA SER A 48 9.44 -14.65 -3.50
C SER A 48 10.18 -15.51 -2.48
N ILE A 49 10.77 -16.64 -2.90
CA ILE A 49 11.62 -17.47 -2.02
C ILE A 49 12.87 -16.69 -1.60
N LYS A 50 13.57 -16.06 -2.54
CA LYS A 50 14.77 -15.24 -2.24
C LYS A 50 14.47 -14.12 -1.24
N LEU A 51 13.29 -13.51 -1.35
CA LEU A 51 12.79 -12.47 -0.45
C LEU A 51 12.21 -13.04 0.85
N LYS A 52 12.27 -14.36 1.09
CA LYS A 52 11.68 -15.01 2.27
C LYS A 52 10.17 -14.72 2.43
N GLY A 53 9.46 -14.70 1.31
CA GLY A 53 8.02 -14.40 1.21
C GLY A 53 7.72 -12.93 0.91
N THR A 54 6.73 -12.67 0.08
CA THR A 54 6.30 -11.33 -0.35
C THR A 54 4.99 -10.89 0.28
N GLY A 55 4.30 -11.78 1.00
CA GLY A 55 3.03 -11.51 1.67
C GLY A 55 3.14 -11.60 3.19
N SER A 56 2.44 -10.70 3.91
CA SER A 56 2.25 -10.83 5.35
C SER A 56 1.19 -11.88 5.67
N LYS A 57 1.23 -12.40 6.90
CA LYS A 57 0.04 -13.01 7.50
C LYS A 57 -1.01 -11.91 7.76
N ARG A 58 -2.25 -12.34 7.96
CA ARG A 58 -3.37 -11.47 8.33
C ARG A 58 -3.10 -10.75 9.65
N MET A 59 -3.33 -9.43 9.69
CA MET A 59 -3.19 -8.59 10.88
C MET A 59 -4.52 -7.90 11.18
N MET A 60 -4.79 -7.67 12.47
CA MET A 60 -5.98 -6.94 12.91
C MET A 60 -5.79 -5.44 12.67
N ILE A 61 -6.75 -4.80 12.02
CA ILE A 61 -6.80 -3.36 11.84
C ILE A 61 -7.38 -2.75 13.11
N GLU A 62 -6.68 -1.78 13.69
CA GLU A 62 -7.08 -1.05 14.88
C GLU A 62 -7.82 0.24 14.54
N ASP A 63 -7.28 0.97 13.56
CA ASP A 63 -7.84 2.27 13.18
C ASP A 63 -7.50 2.59 11.71
N VAL A 64 -8.32 3.45 11.11
CA VAL A 64 -8.13 3.94 9.74
C VAL A 64 -8.52 5.41 9.63
N SER A 65 -8.00 6.10 8.62
CA SER A 65 -8.41 7.45 8.26
C SER A 65 -9.92 7.53 7.93
N ILE A 66 -10.48 8.74 8.02
CA ILE A 66 -11.89 8.99 7.70
C ILE A 66 -12.24 8.51 6.29
N GLY A 67 -11.34 8.69 5.33
CA GLY A 67 -11.51 8.22 3.95
C GLY A 67 -11.72 6.71 3.84
N PHE A 68 -11.17 5.93 4.77
CA PHE A 68 -11.24 4.47 4.79
C PHE A 68 -12.36 3.91 5.67
N LYS A 69 -13.05 4.73 6.46
CA LYS A 69 -14.16 4.26 7.30
C LYS A 69 -15.28 3.57 6.51
N LYS A 70 -15.45 3.91 5.24
CA LYS A 70 -16.44 3.29 4.36
C LYS A 70 -16.08 1.86 3.94
N ILE A 71 -14.79 1.52 3.96
CA ILE A 71 -14.27 0.22 3.51
C ILE A 71 -13.92 -0.73 4.66
N ILE A 72 -14.24 -0.36 5.89
CA ILE A 72 -14.18 -1.24 7.05
C ILE A 72 -15.59 -1.43 7.63
N ASN A 73 -15.76 -2.47 8.44
CA ASN A 73 -17.00 -2.69 9.18
C ASN A 73 -17.13 -1.65 10.29
N ALA A 74 -18.28 -0.98 10.35
CA ALA A 74 -18.48 0.17 11.23
C ALA A 74 -18.83 -0.21 12.68
N VAL A 75 -19.33 -1.42 12.92
CA VAL A 75 -19.89 -1.81 14.23
C VAL A 75 -19.29 -3.14 14.66
N ASN A 76 -18.52 -3.11 15.76
CA ASN A 76 -18.03 -4.25 16.55
C ASN A 76 -17.38 -5.44 15.82
N ASP A 77 -17.19 -5.37 14.50
CA ASP A 77 -16.52 -6.39 13.73
C ASP A 77 -15.02 -6.16 13.69
N ILE A 78 -14.28 -7.23 13.85
CA ILE A 78 -12.83 -7.20 13.72
C ILE A 78 -12.48 -7.09 12.23
N ASN A 79 -11.86 -5.99 11.87
CA ASN A 79 -11.35 -5.79 10.52
C ASN A 79 -9.93 -6.36 10.41
N TYR A 80 -9.66 -7.02 9.31
CA TYR A 80 -8.36 -7.59 9.01
C TYR A 80 -7.78 -7.04 7.72
N GLY A 81 -6.47 -6.99 7.69
CA GLY A 81 -5.73 -6.68 6.46
C GLY A 81 -4.45 -7.50 6.39
N ASN A 82 -3.89 -7.56 5.22
CA ASN A 82 -2.57 -8.10 4.94
C ASN A 82 -1.85 -7.23 3.91
N ILE A 83 -0.54 -7.39 3.80
CA ILE A 83 0.32 -6.58 2.96
C ILE A 83 1.08 -7.49 2.02
N GLU A 84 1.18 -7.10 0.76
CA GLU A 84 2.01 -7.74 -0.25
C GLU A 84 3.09 -6.75 -0.71
N ILE A 85 4.36 -7.19 -0.71
CA ILE A 85 5.47 -6.42 -1.26
C ILE A 85 5.50 -6.63 -2.78
N ARG A 86 5.64 -5.52 -3.49
CA ARG A 86 5.86 -5.44 -4.94
C ARG A 86 7.21 -4.78 -5.24
N SER A 87 7.65 -4.81 -6.48
CA SER A 87 8.98 -4.31 -6.87
C SER A 87 9.17 -2.80 -6.65
N LYS A 88 8.10 -2.01 -6.67
CA LYS A 88 8.13 -0.54 -6.54
C LYS A 88 7.28 0.00 -5.38
N GLY A 89 6.71 -0.87 -4.55
CA GLY A 89 5.81 -0.45 -3.47
C GLY A 89 5.21 -1.60 -2.70
N ILE A 90 4.09 -1.33 -2.05
CA ILE A 90 3.30 -2.32 -1.31
C ILE A 90 1.83 -2.27 -1.74
N LEU A 91 1.15 -3.40 -1.63
CA LEU A 91 -0.29 -3.51 -1.77
C LEU A 91 -0.89 -3.90 -0.42
N VAL A 92 -1.75 -3.04 0.13
CA VAL A 92 -2.45 -3.29 1.39
C VAL A 92 -3.85 -3.80 1.07
N TYR A 93 -4.15 -5.02 1.48
CA TYR A 93 -5.47 -5.61 1.36
C TYR A 93 -6.28 -5.34 2.62
N ILE A 94 -7.53 -4.94 2.47
CA ILE A 94 -8.49 -4.68 3.55
C ILE A 94 -9.73 -5.51 3.28
N ASN A 95 -10.10 -6.36 4.24
CA ASN A 95 -11.25 -7.24 4.12
C ASN A 95 -12.44 -6.67 4.90
N LYS A 96 -13.56 -6.47 4.21
CA LYS A 96 -14.84 -6.07 4.78
C LYS A 96 -15.90 -7.12 4.44
N GLY A 97 -16.15 -8.03 5.36
CA GLY A 97 -17.05 -9.16 5.11
C GLY A 97 -16.58 -9.96 3.87
N LEU A 98 -17.42 -10.02 2.85
CA LEU A 98 -17.12 -10.69 1.57
C LEU A 98 -16.46 -9.76 0.54
N THR A 99 -16.26 -8.49 0.86
CA THR A 99 -15.67 -7.50 -0.05
C THR A 99 -14.20 -7.30 0.29
N ASN A 100 -13.36 -7.32 -0.73
CA ASN A 100 -11.93 -7.08 -0.62
C ASN A 100 -11.57 -5.76 -1.28
N TYR A 101 -10.82 -4.94 -0.58
CA TYR A 101 -10.26 -3.70 -1.07
C TYR A 101 -8.75 -3.80 -1.12
N SER A 102 -8.15 -3.22 -2.15
CA SER A 102 -6.69 -3.16 -2.33
C SER A 102 -6.25 -1.70 -2.44
N TRP A 103 -5.26 -1.33 -1.64
CA TRP A 103 -4.66 -0.01 -1.61
C TRP A 103 -3.19 -0.10 -2.04
N ALA A 104 -2.91 0.37 -3.25
CA ALA A 104 -1.57 0.38 -3.82
C ALA A 104 -0.80 1.61 -3.36
N ILE A 105 0.41 1.42 -2.81
CA ILE A 105 1.26 2.48 -2.28
C ILE A 105 2.67 2.31 -2.82
N PRO A 106 3.14 3.19 -3.71
CA PRO A 106 4.53 3.25 -4.12
C PRO A 106 5.47 3.57 -2.95
N PHE A 107 6.71 3.06 -2.95
CA PHE A 107 7.67 3.31 -1.86
C PHE A 107 7.93 4.80 -1.61
N TYR A 108 7.98 5.63 -2.65
CA TYR A 108 8.22 7.07 -2.51
C TYR A 108 7.08 7.84 -1.82
N GLN A 109 5.88 7.22 -1.72
CA GLN A 109 4.72 7.80 -1.04
C GLN A 109 4.40 7.10 0.28
N LEU A 110 5.12 6.04 0.59
CA LEU A 110 4.90 5.23 1.77
C LEU A 110 5.52 5.89 3.00
N HIS A 111 4.74 6.16 4.02
CA HIS A 111 5.22 6.59 5.32
C HIS A 111 4.81 5.55 6.37
N ILE A 112 5.76 5.14 7.19
CA ILE A 112 5.57 4.11 8.22
C ILE A 112 5.85 4.72 9.58
N TYR A 113 4.90 4.58 10.51
CA TYR A 113 5.07 4.98 11.90
C TYR A 113 4.92 3.76 12.81
N LYS A 114 5.81 3.68 13.82
CA LYS A 114 5.89 2.55 14.78
C LYS A 114 5.63 2.98 16.23
N THR A 115 5.22 4.22 16.47
CA THR A 115 5.11 4.79 17.83
C THR A 115 3.97 4.19 18.64
N ASN A 116 2.78 4.04 18.03
CA ASN A 116 1.60 3.45 18.67
C ASN A 116 1.05 2.31 17.81
N GLY A 117 1.80 1.21 17.71
CA GLY A 117 1.52 0.16 16.75
C GLY A 117 2.17 0.44 15.39
N TYR A 118 1.82 -0.35 14.38
CA TYR A 118 2.34 -0.19 13.02
C TYR A 118 1.30 0.49 12.15
N SER A 119 1.60 1.69 11.69
CA SER A 119 0.69 2.40 10.80
C SER A 119 1.36 2.75 9.47
N ILE A 120 0.60 2.54 8.40
CA ILE A 120 0.95 2.84 7.02
C ILE A 120 0.17 4.07 6.60
N HIS A 121 0.87 5.06 6.08
CA HIS A 121 0.30 6.32 5.64
C HIS A 121 0.70 6.62 4.19
N ALA A 122 -0.24 7.07 3.39
CA ALA A 122 -0.03 7.63 2.06
C ALA A 122 -1.22 8.51 1.66
N HIS A 123 -0.97 9.62 0.96
CA HIS A 123 -2.01 10.51 0.40
C HIS A 123 -3.07 10.95 1.41
N GLY A 124 -2.68 11.30 2.64
CA GLY A 124 -3.61 11.74 3.67
C GLY A 124 -4.49 10.63 4.26
N ASN A 125 -4.28 9.39 3.85
CA ASN A 125 -4.94 8.22 4.43
C ASN A 125 -3.98 7.38 5.25
N PHE A 126 -4.53 6.60 6.18
CA PHE A 126 -3.75 5.63 6.95
C PHE A 126 -4.55 4.39 7.32
N VAL A 127 -3.80 3.32 7.54
CA VAL A 127 -4.25 2.09 8.20
C VAL A 127 -3.28 1.79 9.33
N ARG A 128 -3.79 1.60 10.55
CA ARG A 128 -3.03 1.20 11.73
C ARG A 128 -3.40 -0.22 12.11
N PHE A 129 -2.39 -1.04 12.35
CA PHE A 129 -2.54 -2.41 12.79
C PHE A 129 -2.35 -2.51 14.31
N LYS A 130 -3.19 -3.33 14.94
CA LYS A 130 -3.15 -3.56 16.38
C LYS A 130 -1.90 -4.34 16.79
N THR A 131 -1.23 -3.88 17.85
CA THR A 131 -0.07 -4.56 18.42
C THR A 131 -0.54 -5.77 19.24
N ASN A 132 -0.59 -6.94 18.62
CA ASN A 132 -0.99 -8.20 19.20
C ASN A 132 -0.09 -9.34 18.69
N THR A 133 -0.41 -10.59 19.00
CA THR A 133 0.35 -11.77 18.54
C THR A 133 0.49 -11.81 17.02
N LEU A 134 -0.56 -11.47 16.27
CA LEU A 134 -0.53 -11.45 14.79
C LEU A 134 0.46 -10.40 14.26
N TYR A 135 0.57 -9.25 14.91
CA TYR A 135 1.58 -8.24 14.60
C TYR A 135 2.99 -8.76 14.87
N ILE A 136 3.22 -9.41 16.03
CA ILE A 136 4.53 -9.96 16.42
C ILE A 136 5.00 -11.00 15.39
N GLU A 137 4.12 -11.87 14.94
CA GLU A 137 4.42 -12.86 13.90
C GLU A 137 4.83 -12.23 12.57
N ASN A 138 4.35 -11.03 12.26
CA ASN A 138 4.66 -10.29 11.04
C ASN A 138 5.86 -9.34 11.18
N LYS A 139 6.44 -9.18 12.37
CA LYS A 139 7.47 -8.16 12.63
C LYS A 139 8.62 -8.20 11.64
N ARG A 140 9.18 -9.37 11.35
CA ARG A 140 10.29 -9.52 10.39
C ARG A 140 9.89 -9.07 8.96
N PHE A 141 8.65 -9.35 8.56
CA PHE A 141 8.11 -8.92 7.28
C PHE A 141 7.96 -7.40 7.23
N LEU A 142 7.42 -6.80 8.28
CA LEU A 142 7.21 -5.34 8.40
C LEU A 142 8.54 -4.57 8.46
N ASP A 143 9.56 -5.11 9.12
CA ASP A 143 10.91 -4.53 9.15
C ASP A 143 11.54 -4.57 7.76
N ARG A 144 11.31 -5.62 6.98
CA ARG A 144 11.77 -5.70 5.60
C ARG A 144 11.10 -4.66 4.68
N ILE A 145 9.82 -4.36 4.86
CA ILE A 145 9.17 -3.25 4.11
C ILE A 145 9.91 -1.95 4.40
N SER A 146 10.25 -1.68 5.66
CA SER A 146 10.99 -0.47 6.05
C SER A 146 12.36 -0.42 5.40
N GLN A 147 13.06 -1.56 5.31
CA GLN A 147 14.36 -1.67 4.64
C GLN A 147 14.24 -1.40 3.13
N LEU A 148 13.33 -2.07 2.44
CA LEU A 148 13.11 -1.89 0.99
C LEU A 148 12.73 -0.44 0.65
N LYS A 149 11.93 0.21 1.51
CA LYS A 149 11.64 1.63 1.37
C LYS A 149 12.91 2.47 1.44
N ALA A 150 13.75 2.25 2.44
CA ALA A 150 15.01 3.00 2.61
C ALA A 150 15.98 2.77 1.44
N GLU A 151 16.11 1.54 0.95
CA GLU A 151 16.91 1.21 -0.23
C GLU A 151 16.39 1.93 -1.49
N ASN A 152 15.06 2.00 -1.65
CA ASN A 152 14.44 2.71 -2.76
C ASN A 152 14.70 4.21 -2.68
N GLU A 153 14.57 4.83 -1.51
CA GLU A 153 14.87 6.26 -1.29
C GLU A 153 16.33 6.60 -1.57
N ALA A 154 17.25 5.76 -1.13
CA ALA A 154 18.69 5.96 -1.38
C ALA A 154 19.01 5.95 -2.90
N ASN A 155 18.36 5.09 -3.66
CA ASN A 155 18.51 5.05 -5.11
C ASN A 155 17.99 6.33 -5.80
N TYR A 156 16.87 6.89 -5.34
CA TYR A 156 16.34 8.15 -5.89
C TYR A 156 17.27 9.33 -5.62
N SER A 157 17.78 9.49 -4.40
CA SER A 157 18.71 10.57 -4.05
C SER A 157 20.00 10.53 -4.85
N PHE A 158 20.50 9.34 -5.21
CA PHE A 158 21.68 9.17 -6.05
C PHE A 158 21.45 9.68 -7.48
N TYR A 159 20.29 9.45 -8.07
CA TYR A 159 19.96 9.94 -9.43
C TYR A 159 19.78 11.47 -9.49
N GLU A 160 19.28 12.11 -8.42
CA GLU A 160 19.18 13.57 -8.35
C GLU A 160 20.54 14.27 -8.21
N THR A 161 21.55 13.58 -7.68
CA THR A 161 22.89 14.15 -7.47
C THR A 161 23.78 14.11 -8.74
N ILE A 162 23.40 13.31 -9.75
CA ILE A 162 24.16 13.12 -11.01
C ILE A 162 23.64 14.01 -12.15
N ASN A 163 22.48 14.64 -12.04
CA ASN A 163 21.90 15.57 -13.01
C ASN A 163 21.99 17.02 -12.50
#